data_c7d12953de1ea85568b0e535dc2746f5
#
_entry.id   c7d12953de1ea85568b0e535dc2746f5
#
_cell.length_a   1.000
_cell.length_b   1.000
_cell.length_c   1.000
_cell.angle_alpha   90.00
_cell.angle_beta   90.00
_cell.angle_gamma   90.00
#
_symmetry.space_group_name_H-M   'P 1'
#
loop_
_entity.id
_entity.type
_entity.pdbx_description
1 polymer ?
#
loop_
_entity_poly.entity_id
_entity_poly.type
_entity_poly.pdbx_seq_one_letter_code
_entity_poly.pdbx_strand_id
1 'polypeptide(L)'
;MRTLLSVLIALIVCAAPAFSQTAPWSADISEVRKVAGLIPGAKPTKVNVVKFAESRRSKKFSIKGAADEPSIQARTAFQLVYPDGTVMIDSGMDLQVHKFFGRGVEEPYFQDKADQVVKAVRAAKVIVMTHEHGDHVAGVVRTPFFAELAPKSVLTRTQVQTLMTEPQMPEIKLSAEQAKRFIVIDYDTYYPFAPGMALIKAPGHTPGSQMIYVALASGREYLFAGDAAWHMDGVRTVTGKDAPWITEDTDKVNAELKWLNQLSQSEKNLVIVVSHDEEQRLGYIRQGLLGDGFQ
;
A
#
# COMPACT_ATOMS: atom_id res chain seq x y z
N MET A 1 77.39 22.62 -24.35
CA MET A 1 75.97 22.97 -24.42
C MET A 1 75.16 21.75 -23.99
N ARG A 2 74.61 21.74 -22.76
CA ARG A 2 73.74 20.69 -22.25
C ARG A 2 72.32 21.22 -22.20
N THR A 3 71.44 20.67 -23.06
CA THR A 3 70.02 20.99 -23.11
C THR A 3 69.27 20.21 -22.03
N LEU A 4 68.70 20.91 -21.05
CA LEU A 4 67.76 20.36 -20.04
C LEU A 4 66.36 20.20 -20.68
N LEU A 5 65.86 18.98 -20.71
CA LEU A 5 64.52 18.64 -21.14
C LEU A 5 63.61 18.65 -19.89
N SER A 6 62.75 19.64 -19.75
CA SER A 6 61.77 19.71 -18.66
C SER A 6 60.54 18.87 -19.03
N VAL A 7 60.30 17.80 -18.29
CA VAL A 7 59.07 16.97 -18.42
C VAL A 7 57.98 17.58 -17.54
N LEU A 8 56.95 18.05 -18.16
CA LEU A 8 55.73 18.54 -17.48
C LEU A 8 54.79 17.34 -17.22
N ILE A 9 54.68 16.96 -15.96
CA ILE A 9 53.70 15.91 -15.53
C ILE A 9 52.36 16.61 -15.30
N ALA A 10 51.37 16.39 -16.20
CA ALA A 10 50.03 16.80 -15.99
C ALA A 10 49.30 15.83 -15.02
N LEU A 11 48.97 16.29 -13.82
CA LEU A 11 48.10 15.58 -12.90
C LEU A 11 46.65 15.64 -13.43
N ILE A 12 46.15 14.53 -13.95
CA ILE A 12 44.73 14.35 -14.24
C ILE A 12 44.05 14.03 -12.92
N VAL A 13 43.38 15.01 -12.33
CA VAL A 13 42.46 14.79 -11.19
C VAL A 13 41.17 14.20 -11.75
N CYS A 14 41.01 12.88 -11.66
CA CYS A 14 39.72 12.24 -11.89
C CYS A 14 38.76 12.63 -10.75
N ALA A 15 37.87 13.57 -11.02
CA ALA A 15 36.73 13.80 -10.13
C ALA A 15 35.83 12.57 -10.18
N ALA A 16 35.77 11.81 -9.08
CA ALA A 16 34.79 10.75 -8.92
C ALA A 16 33.37 11.37 -9.02
N PRO A 17 32.42 10.73 -9.73
CA PRO A 17 31.05 11.23 -9.75
C PRO A 17 30.52 11.23 -8.31
N ALA A 18 30.12 12.42 -7.84
CA ALA A 18 29.40 12.53 -6.58
C ALA A 18 28.09 11.74 -6.75
N PHE A 19 27.98 10.59 -6.07
CA PHE A 19 26.71 9.91 -5.90
C PHE A 19 25.78 10.92 -5.23
N SER A 20 24.83 11.45 -5.99
CA SER A 20 23.74 12.23 -5.43
C SER A 20 22.97 11.30 -4.48
N GLN A 21 23.16 11.48 -3.17
CA GLN A 21 22.27 10.87 -2.21
C GLN A 21 20.88 11.39 -2.50
N THR A 22 20.00 10.53 -2.98
CA THR A 22 18.59 10.88 -3.12
C THR A 22 18.08 11.30 -1.75
N ALA A 23 17.40 12.46 -1.71
CA ALA A 23 16.83 12.94 -0.45
C ALA A 23 15.98 11.83 0.19
N PRO A 24 16.02 11.68 1.53
CA PRO A 24 15.20 10.68 2.19
C PRO A 24 13.73 10.92 1.89
N TRP A 25 12.94 9.84 1.81
CA TRP A 25 11.51 9.93 1.58
C TRP A 25 10.85 10.83 2.62
N SER A 26 9.93 11.67 2.19
CA SER A 26 9.16 12.56 3.05
C SER A 26 7.81 12.88 2.44
N ALA A 27 6.81 13.15 3.29
CA ALA A 27 5.50 13.65 2.88
C ALA A 27 5.02 14.75 3.82
N ASP A 28 4.16 15.64 3.31
CA ASP A 28 3.55 16.74 4.05
C ASP A 28 2.03 16.57 4.03
N ILE A 29 1.43 16.39 5.21
CA ILE A 29 -0.02 16.20 5.34
C ILE A 29 -0.82 17.42 4.88
N SER A 30 -0.27 18.63 4.98
CA SER A 30 -0.93 19.83 4.52
C SER A 30 -1.05 19.86 2.98
N GLU A 31 -0.02 19.41 2.28
CA GLU A 31 -0.04 19.26 0.82
C GLU A 31 -0.96 18.11 0.40
N VAL A 32 -0.96 16.99 1.12
CA VAL A 32 -1.89 15.87 0.88
C VAL A 32 -3.34 16.35 0.96
N ARG A 33 -3.69 17.13 1.98
CA ARG A 33 -5.03 17.72 2.15
C ARG A 33 -5.41 18.65 1.00
N LYS A 34 -4.49 19.50 0.53
CA LYS A 34 -4.69 20.35 -0.64
C LYS A 34 -4.96 19.51 -1.89
N VAL A 35 -4.12 18.51 -2.15
CA VAL A 35 -4.27 17.61 -3.30
C VAL A 35 -5.59 16.86 -3.26
N ALA A 36 -6.02 16.34 -2.10
CA ALA A 36 -7.31 15.68 -1.93
C ALA A 36 -8.51 16.61 -2.18
N GLY A 37 -8.31 17.93 -2.07
CA GLY A 37 -9.33 18.94 -2.36
C GLY A 37 -9.41 19.38 -3.82
N LEU A 38 -8.51 18.93 -4.71
CA LEU A 38 -8.44 19.41 -6.10
C LEU A 38 -9.57 18.87 -6.99
N ILE A 39 -10.08 17.67 -6.69
CA ILE A 39 -11.18 17.09 -7.46
C ILE A 39 -12.51 17.52 -6.83
N PRO A 40 -13.34 18.28 -7.55
CA PRO A 40 -14.63 18.71 -7.05
C PRO A 40 -15.62 17.53 -6.98
N GLY A 41 -16.55 17.59 -6.04
CA GLY A 41 -17.60 16.59 -5.88
C GLY A 41 -17.88 16.21 -4.43
N ALA A 42 -18.86 15.35 -4.25
CA ALA A 42 -19.20 14.84 -2.92
C ALA A 42 -18.11 13.92 -2.40
N LYS A 43 -17.69 14.15 -1.17
CA LYS A 43 -16.73 13.29 -0.48
C LYS A 43 -17.39 11.98 -0.02
N PRO A 44 -16.63 10.92 0.27
CA PRO A 44 -17.18 9.71 0.83
C PRO A 44 -17.76 9.95 2.21
N THR A 45 -18.76 9.18 2.58
CA THR A 45 -19.48 9.31 3.85
C THR A 45 -19.06 8.27 4.87
N LYS A 46 -18.48 7.15 4.41
CA LYS A 46 -18.15 6.01 5.26
C LYS A 46 -16.98 5.21 4.70
N VAL A 47 -16.23 4.60 5.60
CA VAL A 47 -15.23 3.56 5.32
C VAL A 47 -15.71 2.25 5.90
N ASN A 48 -15.75 1.22 5.08
CA ASN A 48 -16.08 -0.15 5.47
C ASN A 48 -14.86 -1.06 5.29
N VAL A 49 -14.81 -2.14 6.05
CA VAL A 49 -13.76 -3.17 5.97
C VAL A 49 -14.38 -4.56 5.98
N VAL A 50 -13.79 -5.47 5.21
CA VAL A 50 -14.05 -6.91 5.30
C VAL A 50 -12.73 -7.63 5.47
N LYS A 51 -12.64 -8.48 6.52
CA LYS A 51 -11.58 -9.47 6.65
C LYS A 51 -12.05 -10.77 5.99
N PHE A 52 -11.35 -11.22 4.96
CA PHE A 52 -11.69 -12.41 4.20
C PHE A 52 -10.75 -13.60 4.46
N ALA A 53 -9.60 -13.35 5.09
CA ALA A 53 -8.65 -14.37 5.49
C ALA A 53 -7.77 -13.87 6.65
N GLU A 54 -6.97 -14.74 7.21
CA GLU A 54 -5.97 -14.38 8.21
C GLU A 54 -4.74 -15.28 8.13
N SER A 55 -3.58 -14.73 8.46
CA SER A 55 -2.35 -15.49 8.68
C SER A 55 -2.00 -15.45 10.16
N ARG A 56 -1.83 -16.60 10.77
CA ARG A 56 -1.44 -16.74 12.18
C ARG A 56 0.07 -16.80 12.29
N ARG A 57 0.65 -15.72 12.79
CA ARG A 57 2.11 -15.53 12.85
C ARG A 57 2.53 -15.09 14.24
N SER A 58 3.84 -15.14 14.48
CA SER A 58 4.41 -14.44 15.62
C SER A 58 4.47 -12.93 15.35
N LYS A 59 4.17 -12.14 16.37
CA LYS A 59 4.21 -10.67 16.34
C LYS A 59 5.60 -10.14 15.93
N LYS A 60 6.68 -10.85 16.28
CA LYS A 60 8.05 -10.50 15.91
C LYS A 60 8.25 -10.32 14.41
N PHE A 61 7.45 -10.99 13.56
CA PHE A 61 7.54 -10.81 12.11
C PHE A 61 6.92 -9.49 11.63
N SER A 62 5.92 -8.99 12.33
CA SER A 62 5.30 -7.70 12.03
C SER A 62 6.04 -6.52 12.64
N ILE A 63 6.81 -6.76 13.71
CA ILE A 63 7.55 -5.72 14.47
C ILE A 63 8.89 -6.31 14.89
N LYS A 64 9.97 -5.79 14.34
CA LYS A 64 11.33 -6.21 14.70
C LYS A 64 11.59 -6.08 16.20
N GLY A 65 12.06 -7.17 16.80
CA GLY A 65 12.36 -7.21 18.23
C GLY A 65 11.15 -7.33 19.16
N ALA A 66 9.94 -7.47 18.64
CA ALA A 66 8.78 -7.81 19.46
C ALA A 66 8.88 -9.23 20.04
N ALA A 67 8.12 -9.50 21.09
CA ALA A 67 8.03 -10.82 21.70
C ALA A 67 7.56 -11.88 20.69
N ASP A 68 8.01 -13.12 20.90
CA ASP A 68 7.53 -14.28 20.14
C ASP A 68 6.17 -14.72 20.66
N GLU A 69 5.15 -13.93 20.37
CA GLU A 69 3.79 -14.15 20.79
C GLU A 69 2.84 -14.28 19.59
N PRO A 70 1.76 -15.05 19.68
CA PRO A 70 0.80 -15.19 18.60
C PRO A 70 0.19 -13.84 18.20
N SER A 71 0.09 -13.60 16.88
CA SER A 71 -0.56 -12.44 16.30
C SER A 71 -1.35 -12.86 15.07
N ILE A 72 -2.45 -12.18 14.81
CA ILE A 72 -3.27 -12.39 13.62
C ILE A 72 -2.96 -11.27 12.62
N GLN A 73 -2.42 -11.65 11.47
CA GLN A 73 -2.34 -10.78 10.30
C GLN A 73 -3.64 -10.90 9.52
N ALA A 74 -4.55 -9.95 9.70
CA ALA A 74 -5.81 -9.90 8.96
C ALA A 74 -5.55 -9.64 7.47
N ARG A 75 -6.27 -10.35 6.59
CA ARG A 75 -6.32 -10.06 5.16
C ARG A 75 -7.62 -9.33 4.87
N THR A 76 -7.49 -8.07 4.47
CA THR A 76 -8.61 -7.14 4.39
C THR A 76 -8.69 -6.44 3.04
N ALA A 77 -9.89 -6.00 2.69
CA ALA A 77 -10.14 -5.01 1.66
C ALA A 77 -11.02 -3.91 2.24
N PHE A 78 -10.97 -2.72 1.67
CA PHE A 78 -11.72 -1.57 2.17
C PHE A 78 -12.63 -0.99 1.09
N GLN A 79 -13.78 -0.47 1.53
CA GLN A 79 -14.76 0.17 0.67
C GLN A 79 -15.04 1.58 1.16
N LEU A 80 -14.90 2.55 0.29
CA LEU A 80 -15.32 3.93 0.50
C LEU A 80 -16.70 4.12 -0.12
N VAL A 81 -17.65 4.60 0.67
CA VAL A 81 -19.03 4.82 0.24
C VAL A 81 -19.22 6.30 -0.13
N TYR A 82 -19.42 6.55 -1.41
CA TYR A 82 -19.81 7.85 -1.95
C TYR A 82 -21.31 7.91 -2.15
N PRO A 83 -21.92 9.10 -2.24
CA PRO A 83 -23.37 9.22 -2.51
C PRO A 83 -23.81 8.57 -3.83
N ASP A 84 -22.91 8.44 -4.78
CA ASP A 84 -23.18 7.96 -6.14
C ASP A 84 -22.52 6.61 -6.48
N GLY A 85 -21.98 5.91 -5.48
CA GLY A 85 -21.34 4.59 -5.65
C GLY A 85 -20.22 4.33 -4.69
N THR A 86 -19.36 3.37 -5.00
CA THR A 86 -18.25 2.97 -4.12
C THR A 86 -16.91 2.97 -4.83
N VAL A 87 -15.84 3.17 -4.04
CA VAL A 87 -14.45 2.97 -4.44
C VAL A 87 -13.87 1.87 -3.55
N MET A 88 -13.18 0.91 -4.14
CA MET A 88 -12.46 -0.12 -3.37
C MET A 88 -10.99 0.24 -3.25
N ILE A 89 -10.45 0.04 -2.06
CA ILE A 89 -9.02 0.03 -1.79
C ILE A 89 -8.61 -1.42 -1.62
N ASP A 90 -7.74 -1.89 -2.50
CA ASP A 90 -7.32 -3.27 -2.68
C ASP A 90 -8.46 -4.21 -3.09
N SER A 91 -8.11 -5.36 -3.62
CA SER A 91 -9.07 -6.31 -4.20
C SER A 91 -9.10 -7.66 -3.49
N GLY A 92 -8.21 -7.86 -2.53
CA GLY A 92 -8.06 -9.16 -1.88
C GLY A 92 -7.40 -10.20 -2.77
N MET A 93 -7.63 -11.48 -2.43
CA MET A 93 -7.06 -12.64 -3.12
C MET A 93 -7.99 -13.83 -3.09
N ASP A 94 -7.72 -14.81 -3.96
CA ASP A 94 -8.37 -16.11 -3.93
C ASP A 94 -7.71 -17.08 -2.92
N LEU A 95 -8.35 -18.21 -2.66
CA LEU A 95 -7.85 -19.26 -1.75
C LEU A 95 -6.46 -19.80 -2.16
N GLN A 96 -6.16 -19.87 -3.46
CA GLN A 96 -4.87 -20.38 -3.92
C GLN A 96 -3.72 -19.44 -3.55
N VAL A 97 -3.93 -18.13 -3.73
CA VAL A 97 -2.97 -17.11 -3.30
C VAL A 97 -2.85 -17.10 -1.77
N HIS A 98 -3.96 -17.26 -1.05
CA HIS A 98 -3.90 -17.38 0.40
C HIS A 98 -3.04 -18.56 0.88
N LYS A 99 -3.16 -19.73 0.24
CA LYS A 99 -2.31 -20.90 0.51
C LYS A 99 -0.82 -20.65 0.27
N PHE A 100 -0.46 -19.83 -0.71
CA PHE A 100 0.93 -19.40 -0.91
C PHE A 100 1.46 -18.65 0.32
N PHE A 101 0.69 -17.74 0.89
CA PHE A 101 1.06 -17.03 2.12
C PHE A 101 1.09 -17.94 3.34
N GLY A 102 0.34 -19.04 3.35
CA GLY A 102 0.36 -20.07 4.39
C GLY A 102 1.69 -20.81 4.52
N ARG A 103 2.53 -20.83 3.46
CA ARG A 103 3.84 -21.48 3.46
C ARG A 103 3.80 -22.93 3.91
N GLY A 104 2.81 -23.68 3.43
CA GLY A 104 2.57 -25.07 3.80
C GLY A 104 1.74 -25.27 5.08
N VAL A 105 1.35 -24.20 5.75
CA VAL A 105 0.39 -24.23 6.85
C VAL A 105 -0.99 -23.85 6.32
N GLU A 106 -2.00 -24.62 6.69
CA GLU A 106 -3.40 -24.28 6.41
C GLU A 106 -3.84 -23.16 7.36
N GLU A 107 -4.28 -22.04 6.78
CA GLU A 107 -4.69 -20.86 7.53
C GLU A 107 -6.13 -20.47 7.18
N PRO A 108 -6.85 -19.82 8.10
CA PRO A 108 -8.26 -19.51 7.91
C PRO A 108 -8.51 -18.63 6.67
N TYR A 109 -9.42 -19.10 5.81
CA TYR A 109 -9.96 -18.37 4.68
C TYR A 109 -11.49 -18.41 4.77
N PHE A 110 -12.12 -17.26 4.80
CA PHE A 110 -13.56 -17.09 5.01
C PHE A 110 -14.24 -16.87 3.66
N GLN A 111 -14.72 -17.96 3.06
CA GLN A 111 -15.26 -17.94 1.70
C GLN A 111 -16.41 -16.95 1.54
N ASP A 112 -17.34 -16.90 2.49
CA ASP A 112 -18.46 -15.96 2.50
C ASP A 112 -18.02 -14.50 2.50
N LYS A 113 -16.92 -14.20 3.18
CA LYS A 113 -16.30 -12.87 3.21
C LYS A 113 -15.53 -12.56 1.93
N ALA A 114 -14.82 -13.54 1.39
CA ALA A 114 -14.18 -13.40 0.08
C ALA A 114 -15.21 -13.14 -1.02
N ASP A 115 -16.36 -13.83 -1.00
CA ASP A 115 -17.46 -13.60 -1.93
C ASP A 115 -18.05 -12.18 -1.79
N GLN A 116 -18.12 -11.63 -0.56
CA GLN A 116 -18.49 -10.24 -0.33
C GLN A 116 -17.49 -9.28 -0.97
N VAL A 117 -16.16 -9.56 -0.85
CA VAL A 117 -15.12 -8.76 -1.50
C VAL A 117 -15.30 -8.79 -3.02
N VAL A 118 -15.44 -9.96 -3.62
CA VAL A 118 -15.66 -10.12 -5.08
C VAL A 118 -16.89 -9.33 -5.52
N LYS A 119 -18.00 -9.44 -4.81
CA LYS A 119 -19.24 -8.70 -5.12
C LYS A 119 -19.02 -7.18 -5.06
N ALA A 120 -18.35 -6.69 -4.01
CA ALA A 120 -18.07 -5.26 -3.83
C ALA A 120 -17.10 -4.71 -4.89
N VAL A 121 -16.04 -5.45 -5.20
CA VAL A 121 -15.07 -5.10 -6.25
C VAL A 121 -15.76 -5.02 -7.62
N ARG A 122 -16.72 -5.92 -7.92
CA ARG A 122 -17.51 -5.87 -9.14
C ARG A 122 -18.48 -4.69 -9.18
N ALA A 123 -19.09 -4.34 -8.06
CA ALA A 123 -20.03 -3.21 -7.96
C ALA A 123 -19.34 -1.84 -7.92
N ALA A 124 -18.09 -1.77 -7.55
CA ALA A 124 -17.33 -0.52 -7.42
C ALA A 124 -17.18 0.22 -8.75
N LYS A 125 -17.20 1.56 -8.69
CA LYS A 125 -16.87 2.42 -9.83
C LYS A 125 -15.38 2.37 -10.17
N VAL A 126 -14.55 2.33 -9.14
CA VAL A 126 -13.09 2.34 -9.25
C VAL A 126 -12.49 1.46 -8.17
N ILE A 127 -11.39 0.80 -8.50
CA ILE A 127 -10.57 0.02 -7.59
C ILE A 127 -9.17 0.60 -7.64
N VAL A 128 -8.59 0.94 -6.49
CA VAL A 128 -7.21 1.44 -6.37
C VAL A 128 -6.40 0.51 -5.50
N MET A 129 -5.17 0.21 -5.93
CA MET A 129 -4.28 -0.70 -5.22
C MET A 129 -3.28 0.06 -4.37
N THR A 130 -3.08 -0.36 -3.13
CA THR A 130 -2.00 0.18 -2.29
C THR A 130 -0.64 -0.26 -2.83
N HIS A 131 -0.51 -1.52 -3.24
CA HIS A 131 0.70 -2.06 -3.83
C HIS A 131 0.42 -3.38 -4.59
N GLU A 132 1.44 -3.94 -5.22
CA GLU A 132 1.33 -5.03 -6.19
C GLU A 132 1.49 -6.44 -5.60
N HIS A 133 1.42 -6.65 -4.29
CA HIS A 133 1.44 -7.99 -3.71
C HIS A 133 0.12 -8.76 -3.91
N GLY A 134 0.23 -10.08 -3.88
CA GLY A 134 -0.87 -10.98 -4.22
C GLY A 134 -2.11 -10.81 -3.38
N ASP A 135 -1.99 -10.55 -2.09
CA ASP A 135 -3.12 -10.34 -1.18
C ASP A 135 -3.85 -9.00 -1.37
N HIS A 136 -3.30 -8.10 -2.19
CA HIS A 136 -3.89 -6.82 -2.56
C HIS A 136 -4.45 -6.81 -3.99
N VAL A 137 -3.75 -7.42 -4.96
CA VAL A 137 -4.11 -7.31 -6.39
C VAL A 137 -4.78 -8.56 -6.97
N ALA A 138 -4.64 -9.74 -6.35
CA ALA A 138 -5.07 -10.99 -6.97
C ALA A 138 -6.58 -11.06 -7.22
N GLY A 139 -7.40 -10.39 -6.43
CA GLY A 139 -8.84 -10.30 -6.64
C GLY A 139 -9.24 -9.67 -7.98
N VAL A 140 -8.35 -8.87 -8.59
CA VAL A 140 -8.53 -8.37 -9.96
C VAL A 140 -7.72 -9.19 -10.96
N VAL A 141 -6.45 -9.48 -10.66
CA VAL A 141 -5.52 -10.07 -11.63
C VAL A 141 -5.88 -11.53 -11.96
N ARG A 142 -6.39 -12.29 -10.99
CA ARG A 142 -6.64 -13.74 -11.09
C ARG A 142 -8.11 -14.13 -11.25
N THR A 143 -8.99 -13.15 -11.20
CA THR A 143 -10.45 -13.43 -11.23
C THR A 143 -10.93 -13.81 -12.63
N PRO A 144 -11.99 -14.63 -12.75
CA PRO A 144 -12.67 -14.84 -14.03
C PRO A 144 -13.34 -13.55 -14.56
N PHE A 145 -13.51 -12.53 -13.71
CA PHE A 145 -14.06 -11.23 -14.06
C PHE A 145 -13.02 -10.20 -14.50
N PHE A 146 -11.79 -10.63 -14.82
CA PHE A 146 -10.69 -9.73 -15.19
C PHE A 146 -11.08 -8.71 -16.27
N ALA A 147 -11.79 -9.15 -17.31
CA ALA A 147 -12.21 -8.26 -18.41
C ALA A 147 -13.17 -7.14 -17.96
N GLU A 148 -13.96 -7.37 -16.91
CA GLU A 148 -14.84 -6.39 -16.26
C GLU A 148 -14.06 -5.48 -15.32
N LEU A 149 -13.12 -6.02 -14.56
CA LEU A 149 -12.48 -5.33 -13.44
C LEU A 149 -11.25 -4.52 -13.84
N ALA A 150 -10.41 -5.02 -14.72
CA ALA A 150 -9.18 -4.34 -15.12
C ALA A 150 -9.42 -2.91 -15.67
N PRO A 151 -10.47 -2.64 -16.51
CA PRO A 151 -10.72 -1.29 -17.02
C PRO A 151 -11.16 -0.24 -15.97
N LYS A 152 -11.48 -0.66 -14.76
CA LYS A 152 -11.81 0.24 -13.63
C LYS A 152 -10.84 0.12 -12.46
N SER A 153 -9.75 -0.64 -12.64
CA SER A 153 -8.69 -0.77 -11.67
C SER A 153 -7.53 0.16 -12.01
N VAL A 154 -7.11 0.95 -11.02
CA VAL A 154 -6.06 1.94 -11.15
C VAL A 154 -4.79 1.42 -10.47
N LEU A 155 -3.74 1.29 -11.25
CA LEU A 155 -2.41 0.91 -10.81
C LEU A 155 -1.41 1.99 -11.16
N THR A 156 -0.34 2.10 -10.37
CA THR A 156 0.80 2.93 -10.78
C THR A 156 1.58 2.22 -11.90
N ARG A 157 2.32 3.01 -12.70
CA ARG A 157 3.22 2.45 -13.72
C ARG A 157 4.19 1.43 -13.12
N THR A 158 4.71 1.71 -11.93
CA THR A 158 5.64 0.82 -11.23
C THR A 158 4.95 -0.47 -10.81
N GLN A 159 3.73 -0.44 -10.27
CA GLN A 159 2.96 -1.65 -9.95
C GLN A 159 2.77 -2.54 -11.18
N VAL A 160 2.36 -1.96 -12.30
CA VAL A 160 2.18 -2.71 -13.56
C VAL A 160 3.50 -3.30 -14.02
N GLN A 161 4.59 -2.55 -13.96
CA GLN A 161 5.90 -3.05 -14.36
C GLN A 161 6.35 -4.22 -13.50
N THR A 162 6.24 -4.12 -12.17
CA THR A 162 6.58 -5.20 -11.25
C THR A 162 5.74 -6.45 -11.54
N LEU A 163 4.42 -6.29 -11.72
CA LEU A 163 3.55 -7.41 -12.07
C LEU A 163 3.89 -8.08 -13.41
N MET A 164 4.48 -7.35 -14.35
CA MET A 164 4.91 -7.91 -15.64
C MET A 164 6.27 -8.60 -15.57
N THR A 165 7.22 -8.06 -14.78
CA THR A 165 8.64 -8.48 -14.82
C THR A 165 9.01 -9.37 -13.64
N GLU A 166 8.71 -8.93 -12.41
CA GLU A 166 9.15 -9.55 -11.15
C GLU A 166 8.01 -9.61 -10.12
N PRO A 167 6.87 -10.25 -10.45
CA PRO A 167 5.76 -10.35 -9.51
C PRO A 167 6.15 -11.19 -8.29
N GLN A 168 5.55 -10.90 -7.14
CA GLN A 168 5.77 -11.63 -5.89
C GLN A 168 5.56 -13.16 -6.04
N MET A 169 4.70 -13.56 -6.97
CA MET A 169 4.44 -14.96 -7.32
C MET A 169 4.07 -15.06 -8.81
N PRO A 170 4.40 -16.18 -9.48
CA PRO A 170 4.11 -16.35 -10.91
C PRO A 170 2.62 -16.20 -11.26
N GLU A 171 1.73 -16.58 -10.33
CA GLU A 171 0.28 -16.61 -10.53
C GLU A 171 -0.37 -15.25 -10.72
N ILE A 172 0.28 -14.16 -10.26
CA ILE A 172 -0.20 -12.78 -10.48
C ILE A 172 0.54 -12.06 -11.61
N LYS A 173 1.36 -12.78 -12.38
CA LYS A 173 2.11 -12.18 -13.49
C LYS A 173 1.16 -11.71 -14.58
N LEU A 174 1.32 -10.44 -15.00
CA LEU A 174 0.58 -9.87 -16.11
C LEU A 174 1.31 -10.09 -17.45
N SER A 175 0.55 -10.46 -18.46
CA SER A 175 1.00 -10.31 -19.84
C SER A 175 0.91 -8.85 -20.28
N ALA A 176 1.62 -8.50 -21.37
CA ALA A 176 1.55 -7.15 -21.94
C ALA A 176 0.12 -6.75 -22.35
N GLU A 177 -0.67 -7.72 -22.84
CA GLU A 177 -2.06 -7.48 -23.24
C GLU A 177 -2.98 -7.26 -22.03
N GLN A 178 -2.76 -7.98 -20.94
CA GLN A 178 -3.47 -7.75 -19.69
C GLN A 178 -3.12 -6.38 -19.07
N ALA A 179 -1.83 -6.02 -19.08
CA ALA A 179 -1.36 -4.75 -18.53
C ALA A 179 -2.01 -3.52 -19.20
N LYS A 180 -2.27 -3.58 -20.52
CA LYS A 180 -2.95 -2.52 -21.27
C LYS A 180 -4.42 -2.29 -20.86
N ARG A 181 -5.01 -3.21 -20.11
CA ARG A 181 -6.43 -3.12 -19.70
C ARG A 181 -6.64 -2.25 -18.48
N PHE A 182 -5.60 -1.99 -17.69
CA PHE A 182 -5.65 -1.19 -16.47
C PHE A 182 -5.63 0.32 -16.77
N ILE A 183 -6.18 1.10 -15.86
CA ILE A 183 -5.93 2.54 -15.80
C ILE A 183 -4.56 2.71 -15.13
N VAL A 184 -3.58 3.17 -15.90
CA VAL A 184 -2.20 3.36 -15.40
C VAL A 184 -1.95 4.82 -15.12
N ILE A 185 -1.60 5.12 -13.88
CA ILE A 185 -1.20 6.45 -13.44
C ILE A 185 0.30 6.50 -13.14
N ASP A 186 0.86 7.70 -13.24
CA ASP A 186 2.26 7.97 -12.88
C ASP A 186 2.33 9.34 -12.21
N TYR A 187 3.09 9.45 -11.12
CA TYR A 187 3.24 10.71 -10.38
C TYR A 187 4.47 10.64 -9.46
N ASP A 188 4.99 11.81 -9.07
CA ASP A 188 6.23 11.88 -8.30
C ASP A 188 6.00 11.77 -6.79
N THR A 189 5.03 12.51 -6.24
CA THR A 189 4.82 12.58 -4.78
C THR A 189 3.36 12.37 -4.40
N TYR A 190 2.45 13.16 -4.98
CA TYR A 190 1.01 13.11 -4.68
C TYR A 190 0.19 13.09 -5.96
N TYR A 191 -0.97 12.44 -5.89
CA TYR A 191 -1.92 12.39 -7.01
C TYR A 191 -3.35 12.65 -6.50
N PRO A 192 -4.10 13.62 -7.04
CA PRO A 192 -5.51 13.81 -6.74
C PRO A 192 -6.32 12.68 -7.40
N PHE A 193 -7.02 11.88 -6.59
CA PHE A 193 -7.61 10.64 -7.11
C PHE A 193 -9.12 10.72 -7.29
N ALA A 194 -9.83 11.17 -6.28
CA ALA A 194 -11.29 11.33 -6.26
C ALA A 194 -11.67 12.45 -5.28
N PRO A 195 -12.92 12.93 -5.25
CA PRO A 195 -13.32 13.93 -4.27
C PRO A 195 -12.99 13.48 -2.84
N GLY A 196 -12.12 14.22 -2.16
CA GLY A 196 -11.63 13.89 -0.84
C GLY A 196 -10.53 12.83 -0.76
N MET A 197 -9.98 12.37 -1.89
CA MET A 197 -8.91 11.37 -1.93
C MET A 197 -7.63 11.89 -2.57
N ALA A 198 -6.50 11.51 -1.98
CA ALA A 198 -5.17 11.67 -2.55
C ALA A 198 -4.34 10.40 -2.40
N LEU A 199 -3.52 10.10 -3.40
CA LEU A 199 -2.52 9.04 -3.34
C LEU A 199 -1.17 9.67 -3.00
N ILE A 200 -0.38 8.96 -2.20
CA ILE A 200 0.94 9.39 -1.72
C ILE A 200 1.93 8.32 -2.11
N LYS A 201 2.93 8.65 -2.92
CA LYS A 201 3.98 7.71 -3.30
C LYS A 201 4.79 7.30 -2.07
N ALA A 202 4.83 6.02 -1.75
CA ALA A 202 5.48 5.47 -0.55
C ALA A 202 6.21 4.15 -0.90
N PRO A 203 7.31 4.21 -1.69
CA PRO A 203 7.93 3.04 -2.31
C PRO A 203 8.92 2.32 -1.37
N GLY A 204 8.57 2.21 -0.08
CA GLY A 204 9.38 1.51 0.91
C GLY A 204 9.15 0.01 0.88
N HIS A 205 7.89 -0.43 1.02
CA HIS A 205 7.55 -1.85 1.08
C HIS A 205 7.71 -2.57 -0.26
N THR A 206 7.18 -1.98 -1.32
CA THR A 206 7.44 -2.37 -2.71
C THR A 206 7.75 -1.14 -3.54
N PRO A 207 8.38 -1.27 -4.72
CA PRO A 207 8.64 -0.12 -5.60
C PRO A 207 7.36 0.62 -6.02
N GLY A 208 6.22 -0.08 -6.11
CA GLY A 208 4.93 0.48 -6.49
C GLY A 208 4.04 0.90 -5.32
N SER A 209 4.49 0.78 -4.09
CA SER A 209 3.69 1.12 -2.90
C SER A 209 3.27 2.58 -2.86
N GLN A 210 2.04 2.79 -2.42
CA GLN A 210 1.44 4.10 -2.17
C GLN A 210 0.53 4.05 -0.94
N MET A 211 0.49 5.15 -0.20
CA MET A 211 -0.51 5.36 0.84
C MET A 211 -1.72 6.08 0.25
N ILE A 212 -2.89 5.90 0.85
CA ILE A 212 -4.13 6.48 0.37
C ILE A 212 -4.76 7.33 1.47
N TYR A 213 -4.84 8.63 1.23
CA TYR A 213 -5.52 9.57 2.12
C TYR A 213 -6.97 9.76 1.68
N VAL A 214 -7.87 9.83 2.68
CA VAL A 214 -9.31 10.01 2.47
C VAL A 214 -9.88 10.98 3.50
N ALA A 215 -10.51 12.06 3.05
CA ALA A 215 -11.30 12.96 3.88
C ALA A 215 -12.79 12.69 3.68
N LEU A 216 -13.51 12.29 4.73
CA LEU A 216 -14.96 12.10 4.69
C LEU A 216 -15.72 13.45 4.66
N ALA A 217 -16.97 13.38 4.24
CA ALA A 217 -17.90 14.52 4.30
C ALA A 217 -18.12 15.03 5.76
N SER A 218 -17.97 14.15 6.75
CA SER A 218 -18.02 14.50 8.18
C SER A 218 -16.81 15.30 8.67
N GLY A 219 -15.74 15.43 7.87
CA GLY A 219 -14.48 16.03 8.26
C GLY A 219 -13.49 15.04 8.92
N ARG A 220 -13.88 13.77 9.15
CA ARG A 220 -12.94 12.75 9.62
C ARG A 220 -12.00 12.36 8.49
N GLU A 221 -10.75 12.11 8.83
CA GLU A 221 -9.71 11.79 7.88
C GLU A 221 -9.18 10.37 8.09
N TYR A 222 -8.78 9.70 7.02
CA TYR A 222 -8.16 8.38 7.06
C TYR A 222 -6.87 8.38 6.24
N LEU A 223 -5.89 7.62 6.71
CA LEU A 223 -4.66 7.35 5.97
C LEU A 223 -4.42 5.84 5.98
N PHE A 224 -4.64 5.21 4.82
CA PHE A 224 -4.31 3.81 4.61
C PHE A 224 -2.83 3.72 4.30
N ALA A 225 -2.08 3.15 5.22
CA ALA A 225 -0.63 3.06 5.14
C ALA A 225 -0.14 1.94 4.19
N GLY A 226 -1.05 1.10 3.68
CA GLY A 226 -0.65 -0.12 3.01
C GLY A 226 0.27 -0.96 3.89
N ASP A 227 1.20 -1.64 3.27
CA ASP A 227 2.16 -2.49 3.97
C ASP A 227 3.43 -1.76 4.43
N ALA A 228 3.44 -0.43 4.46
CA ALA A 228 4.49 0.30 5.18
C ALA A 228 4.57 -0.20 6.65
N ALA A 229 3.41 -0.55 7.24
CA ALA A 229 3.32 -1.23 8.52
C ALA A 229 2.27 -2.35 8.48
N TRP A 230 2.59 -3.51 9.05
CA TRP A 230 1.62 -4.60 9.24
C TRP A 230 0.84 -4.50 10.55
N HIS A 231 1.39 -3.79 11.53
CA HIS A 231 0.82 -3.63 12.86
C HIS A 231 1.01 -2.20 13.36
N MET A 232 0.02 -1.65 14.06
CA MET A 232 0.07 -0.26 14.54
C MET A 232 1.17 -0.01 15.58
N ASP A 233 1.58 -1.03 16.34
CA ASP A 233 2.72 -0.89 17.24
C ASP A 233 4.02 -0.62 16.49
N GLY A 234 4.20 -1.14 15.25
CA GLY A 234 5.32 -0.78 14.39
C GLY A 234 5.34 0.72 14.07
N VAL A 235 4.17 1.32 13.83
CA VAL A 235 4.04 2.78 13.67
C VAL A 235 4.38 3.50 14.99
N ARG A 236 3.83 3.04 16.12
CA ARG A 236 4.03 3.69 17.44
C ARG A 236 5.50 3.68 17.88
N THR A 237 6.21 2.62 17.58
CA THR A 237 7.63 2.43 17.96
C THR A 237 8.62 2.80 16.87
N VAL A 238 8.13 3.21 15.68
CA VAL A 238 8.95 3.45 14.48
C VAL A 238 9.82 2.24 14.17
N THR A 239 9.20 1.05 14.16
CA THR A 239 9.92 -0.22 14.01
C THR A 239 9.32 -1.02 12.86
N GLY A 240 10.16 -1.34 11.88
CA GLY A 240 9.78 -2.11 10.71
C GLY A 240 9.56 -3.60 11.01
N LYS A 241 9.18 -4.32 9.98
CA LYS A 241 8.97 -5.77 9.97
C LYS A 241 10.31 -6.52 10.06
N ASP A 242 10.28 -7.76 10.52
CA ASP A 242 11.44 -8.67 10.56
C ASP A 242 11.06 -10.07 10.08
N ALA A 243 10.35 -10.11 8.95
CA ALA A 243 9.93 -11.36 8.33
C ALA A 243 10.97 -11.79 7.28
N PRO A 244 11.53 -13.01 7.38
CA PRO A 244 12.64 -13.43 6.51
C PRO A 244 12.23 -13.63 5.04
N TRP A 245 10.97 -13.50 4.72
CA TRP A 245 10.41 -13.65 3.37
C TRP A 245 10.04 -12.34 2.71
N ILE A 246 10.31 -11.19 3.33
CA ILE A 246 10.08 -9.88 2.71
C ILE A 246 11.41 -9.28 2.26
N THR A 247 11.32 -8.54 1.16
CA THR A 247 12.41 -7.68 0.68
C THR A 247 11.81 -6.29 0.50
N GLU A 248 12.35 -5.32 1.23
CA GLU A 248 11.86 -3.93 1.21
C GLU A 248 13.03 -2.95 1.35
N ASP A 249 12.81 -1.72 0.93
CA ASP A 249 13.75 -0.62 1.16
C ASP A 249 13.59 -0.14 2.63
N THR A 250 14.43 -0.69 3.49
CA THR A 250 14.35 -0.43 4.93
C THR A 250 14.48 1.05 5.29
N ASP A 251 15.29 1.81 4.56
CA ASP A 251 15.48 3.24 4.83
C ASP A 251 14.21 4.03 4.52
N LYS A 252 13.57 3.73 3.40
CA LYS A 252 12.28 4.34 3.05
C LYS A 252 11.17 3.91 4.00
N VAL A 253 11.05 2.62 4.31
CA VAL A 253 10.05 2.14 5.29
C VAL A 253 10.25 2.83 6.64
N ASN A 254 11.48 2.99 7.12
CA ASN A 254 11.74 3.71 8.36
C ASN A 254 11.33 5.19 8.29
N ALA A 255 11.57 5.86 7.17
CA ALA A 255 11.12 7.24 6.95
C ALA A 255 9.58 7.34 6.90
N GLU A 256 8.92 6.41 6.22
CA GLU A 256 7.46 6.27 6.18
C GLU A 256 6.86 6.04 7.58
N LEU A 257 7.43 5.11 8.35
CA LEU A 257 7.01 4.83 9.73
C LEU A 257 7.20 6.04 10.66
N LYS A 258 8.30 6.77 10.50
CA LYS A 258 8.55 8.00 11.27
C LYS A 258 7.49 9.06 10.99
N TRP A 259 7.14 9.25 9.72
CA TRP A 259 6.08 10.19 9.34
C TRP A 259 4.72 9.76 9.88
N LEU A 260 4.34 8.47 9.73
CA LEU A 260 3.10 7.92 10.29
C LEU A 260 3.06 8.07 11.82
N ASN A 261 4.18 7.84 12.52
CA ASN A 261 4.26 8.05 13.97
C ASN A 261 4.02 9.51 14.34
N GLN A 262 4.66 10.46 13.67
CA GLN A 262 4.44 11.90 13.89
C GLN A 262 2.96 12.27 13.71
N LEU A 263 2.34 11.81 12.61
CA LEU A 263 0.91 12.05 12.37
C LEU A 263 0.02 11.45 13.46
N SER A 264 0.33 10.23 13.92
CA SER A 264 -0.45 9.57 14.98
C SER A 264 -0.46 10.35 16.30
N GLN A 265 0.56 11.18 16.52
CA GLN A 265 0.69 12.02 17.72
C GLN A 265 0.07 13.41 17.55
N SER A 266 0.22 14.00 16.35
CA SER A 266 -0.18 15.39 16.10
C SER A 266 -1.59 15.54 15.53
N GLU A 267 -2.07 14.58 14.73
CA GLU A 267 -3.29 14.68 13.93
C GLU A 267 -4.44 13.88 14.56
N LYS A 268 -5.11 14.44 15.56
CA LYS A 268 -6.13 13.72 16.35
C LYS A 268 -7.38 13.31 15.56
N ASN A 269 -7.66 13.97 14.43
CA ASN A 269 -8.80 13.66 13.56
C ASN A 269 -8.47 12.67 12.45
N LEU A 270 -7.18 12.28 12.33
CA LEU A 270 -6.67 11.35 11.33
C LEU A 270 -6.63 9.92 11.88
N VAL A 271 -7.32 9.02 11.23
CA VAL A 271 -7.32 7.58 11.51
C VAL A 271 -6.30 6.90 10.60
N ILE A 272 -5.18 6.45 11.16
CA ILE A 272 -4.18 5.68 10.42
C ILE A 272 -4.62 4.21 10.39
N VAL A 273 -4.75 3.64 9.21
CA VAL A 273 -5.14 2.24 8.99
C VAL A 273 -3.95 1.48 8.41
N VAL A 274 -3.46 0.48 9.12
CA VAL A 274 -2.44 -0.45 8.64
C VAL A 274 -3.09 -1.71 8.08
N SER A 275 -2.38 -2.46 7.23
CA SER A 275 -3.03 -3.49 6.41
C SER A 275 -3.44 -4.74 7.19
N HIS A 276 -2.65 -5.17 8.18
CA HIS A 276 -2.77 -6.53 8.70
C HIS A 276 -2.99 -6.63 10.21
N ASP A 277 -3.34 -5.53 10.88
CA ASP A 277 -3.57 -5.46 12.33
C ASP A 277 -5.02 -5.81 12.68
N GLU A 278 -5.26 -7.03 13.14
CA GLU A 278 -6.60 -7.49 13.56
C GLU A 278 -7.10 -6.74 14.80
N GLU A 279 -6.21 -6.42 15.73
CA GLU A 279 -6.59 -5.70 16.95
C GLU A 279 -7.03 -4.28 16.63
N GLN A 280 -6.30 -3.59 15.73
CA GLN A 280 -6.68 -2.28 15.24
C GLN A 280 -8.03 -2.33 14.51
N ARG A 281 -8.20 -3.30 13.59
CA ARG A 281 -9.44 -3.47 12.82
C ARG A 281 -10.64 -3.62 13.74
N LEU A 282 -10.57 -4.55 14.68
CA LEU A 282 -11.66 -4.78 15.65
C LEU A 282 -11.88 -3.56 16.55
N GLY A 283 -10.80 -2.90 16.97
CA GLY A 283 -10.87 -1.66 17.75
C GLY A 283 -11.60 -0.55 16.99
N TYR A 284 -11.31 -0.35 15.73
CA TYR A 284 -11.94 0.67 14.90
C TYR A 284 -13.40 0.36 14.56
N ILE A 285 -13.76 -0.91 14.40
CA ILE A 285 -15.17 -1.30 14.23
C ILE A 285 -15.95 -0.98 15.51
N ARG A 286 -15.44 -1.37 16.68
CA ARG A 286 -16.09 -1.05 17.98
C ARG A 286 -16.27 0.45 18.22
N GLN A 287 -15.35 1.29 17.71
CA GLN A 287 -15.41 2.74 17.84
C GLN A 287 -16.29 3.40 16.75
N GLY A 288 -16.85 2.63 15.82
CA GLY A 288 -17.60 3.17 14.69
C GLY A 288 -16.74 3.93 13.66
N LEU A 289 -15.42 3.74 13.69
CA LEU A 289 -14.49 4.33 12.72
C LEU A 289 -14.50 3.56 11.42
N LEU A 290 -14.67 2.23 11.47
CA LEU A 290 -14.85 1.37 10.30
C LEU A 290 -16.19 0.64 10.41
N GLY A 291 -16.91 0.56 9.28
CA GLY A 291 -18.07 -0.31 9.18
C GLY A 291 -17.64 -1.75 8.97
N ASP A 292 -18.28 -2.71 9.64
CA ASP A 292 -18.05 -4.13 9.45
C ASP A 292 -18.93 -4.67 8.31
N GLY A 293 -18.30 -5.07 7.21
CA GLY A 293 -18.98 -5.55 6.01
C GLY A 293 -19.24 -4.46 4.95
N PHE A 294 -19.37 -4.90 3.69
CA PHE A 294 -19.60 -4.02 2.54
C PHE A 294 -21.09 -3.79 2.28
N GLN A 295 -21.39 -2.66 1.63
CA GLN A 295 -22.74 -2.28 1.18
C GLN A 295 -22.96 -2.66 -0.29
#